data_42de60593bfca6ce147461ec981d6dac
#
_entry.id   42de60593bfca6ce147461ec981d6dac
#
_cell.length_a   1.000
_cell.length_b   1.000
_cell.length_c   1.000
_cell.angle_alpha   90.00
_cell.angle_beta   90.00
_cell.angle_gamma   90.00
#
_symmetry.space_group_name_H-M   'P 1'
#
loop_
_entity.id
_entity.type
_entity.pdbx_description
1 polymer ?
#
loop_
_entity_poly.entity_id
_entity_poly.type
_entity_poly.pdbx_seq_one_letter_code
_entity_poly.pdbx_strand_id
1 'polypeptide(L)'
;QKRGNTSMTYGKVFWADIPFKITAMDPWNFELDLNYGFVEEMGRFDVIKRNDASDVVRGSSQRQGWLAKALVEYKLDWGVPGAFGWYASGDDGNVKNGSERMPSRCAYGNLTSFLGDGNMAWSPAINFMDKSLSYAGTWGLGAQVKDISFVEDLKHVVRVAYWGGTNSPSMVKYMDHANAWDSTSNLSDGPYLTTNDGMLEVNLISSYKIYENLEMNVELGYVANFMDNSTWKKDYNDFGSYTKQDAWKAQVVFQYQF
;
A
#
# COMPACT_ATOMS: atom_id res chain seq x y z
N GLN A 1 -15.51 9.68 -13.27
CA GLN A 1 -16.46 10.38 -12.38
C GLN A 1 -17.58 9.42 -12.00
N LYS A 2 -17.82 9.30 -10.70
CA LYS A 2 -18.96 8.57 -10.17
C LYS A 2 -20.09 9.57 -9.92
N ARG A 3 -21.11 9.54 -10.74
CA ARG A 3 -22.35 10.23 -10.44
C ARG A 3 -23.39 9.18 -10.10
N GLY A 4 -23.81 9.12 -8.85
CA GLY A 4 -24.79 8.13 -8.42
C GLY A 4 -25.90 8.73 -7.62
N ASN A 5 -27.09 8.32 -7.96
CA ASN A 5 -28.20 8.35 -7.04
C ASN A 5 -28.16 7.03 -6.29
N THR A 6 -27.42 6.98 -5.21
CA THR A 6 -27.49 5.84 -4.29
C THR A 6 -28.83 5.95 -3.57
N SER A 7 -29.80 5.16 -4.01
CA SER A 7 -30.94 4.91 -3.15
C SER A 7 -30.38 4.36 -1.84
N MET A 8 -30.78 4.92 -0.71
CA MET A 8 -30.34 4.50 0.61
C MET A 8 -30.83 3.07 0.86
N THR A 9 -30.04 2.12 0.44
CA THR A 9 -30.22 0.71 0.74
C THR A 9 -29.20 0.33 1.78
N TYR A 10 -29.61 -0.39 2.78
CA TYR A 10 -28.69 -0.98 3.75
C TYR A 10 -27.97 -2.13 3.07
N GLY A 11 -26.64 -2.13 3.16
CA GLY A 11 -25.80 -3.21 2.64
C GLY A 11 -25.06 -3.91 3.77
N LYS A 12 -24.77 -5.19 3.59
CA LYS A 12 -23.94 -5.98 4.49
C LYS A 12 -22.49 -5.71 4.19
N VAL A 13 -21.71 -5.68 5.25
CA VAL A 13 -20.27 -5.49 5.19
C VAL A 13 -19.63 -6.55 6.07
N PHE A 14 -18.62 -7.25 5.54
CA PHE A 14 -17.95 -8.32 6.23
C PHE A 14 -16.45 -8.25 5.97
N TRP A 15 -15.65 -8.38 7.04
CA TRP A 15 -14.23 -8.62 6.97
C TRP A 15 -13.86 -9.81 7.84
N ALA A 16 -12.93 -10.62 7.34
CA ALA A 16 -12.29 -11.70 8.07
C ALA A 16 -10.78 -11.51 7.97
N ASP A 17 -10.10 -11.76 9.08
CA ASP A 17 -8.66 -11.75 9.21
C ASP A 17 -8.22 -13.01 9.95
N ILE A 18 -7.22 -13.70 9.43
CA ILE A 18 -6.64 -14.90 10.02
C ILE A 18 -5.11 -14.68 10.11
N PRO A 19 -4.65 -14.04 11.19
CA PRO A 19 -3.23 -13.92 11.46
C PRO A 19 -2.69 -15.26 11.99
N PHE A 20 -1.54 -15.66 11.49
CA PHE A 20 -0.85 -16.87 11.91
C PHE A 20 0.63 -16.58 12.14
N LYS A 21 1.14 -16.96 13.31
CA LYS A 21 2.54 -16.77 13.68
C LYS A 21 3.10 -18.01 14.34
N ILE A 22 4.22 -18.53 13.84
CA ILE A 22 4.98 -19.63 14.44
C ILE A 22 6.31 -19.08 14.96
N THR A 23 6.45 -19.06 16.26
CA THR A 23 7.70 -18.68 16.95
C THR A 23 8.37 -19.84 17.71
N ALA A 24 7.72 -21.01 17.71
CA ALA A 24 8.23 -22.20 18.39
C ALA A 24 9.38 -22.90 17.66
N MET A 25 9.71 -22.46 16.44
CA MET A 25 10.77 -23.02 15.61
C MET A 25 12.07 -22.19 15.68
N ASP A 26 12.41 -21.66 16.86
CA ASP A 26 13.65 -20.90 17.02
C ASP A 26 14.83 -21.61 16.35
N PRO A 27 15.65 -20.93 15.54
CA PRO A 27 15.73 -19.49 15.31
C PRO A 27 14.82 -18.93 14.19
N TRP A 28 13.89 -19.71 13.67
CA TRP A 28 12.96 -19.31 12.63
C TRP A 28 11.71 -18.62 13.16
N ASN A 29 11.26 -17.58 12.47
CA ASN A 29 9.96 -16.93 12.66
C ASN A 29 9.18 -16.97 11.33
N PHE A 30 7.94 -17.44 11.35
CA PHE A 30 7.05 -17.48 10.22
C PHE A 30 5.77 -16.71 10.56
N GLU A 31 5.38 -15.79 9.70
CA GLU A 31 4.12 -15.07 9.82
C GLU A 31 3.34 -15.18 8.52
N LEU A 32 2.05 -15.43 8.64
CA LEU A 32 1.08 -15.43 7.55
C LEU A 32 -0.14 -14.67 8.01
N ASP A 33 -0.65 -13.79 7.15
CA ASP A 33 -1.82 -12.99 7.42
C ASP A 33 -2.74 -13.06 6.18
N LEU A 34 -3.95 -13.58 6.38
CA LEU A 34 -4.95 -13.77 5.33
C LEU A 34 -6.18 -12.92 5.66
N ASN A 35 -6.51 -12.02 4.75
CA ASN A 35 -7.62 -11.10 4.91
C ASN A 35 -8.61 -11.26 3.76
N TYR A 36 -9.89 -11.15 4.06
CA TYR A 36 -10.96 -11.09 3.07
C TYR A 36 -11.95 -9.99 3.45
N GLY A 37 -12.34 -9.19 2.48
CA GLY A 37 -13.34 -8.13 2.64
C GLY A 37 -14.46 -8.27 1.63
N PHE A 38 -15.68 -8.02 2.08
CA PHE A 38 -16.87 -7.99 1.26
C PHE A 38 -17.78 -6.83 1.64
N VAL A 39 -18.26 -6.09 0.64
CA VAL A 39 -19.27 -5.04 0.76
C VAL A 39 -20.35 -5.34 -0.25
N GLU A 40 -21.57 -5.57 0.23
CA GLU A 40 -22.73 -5.88 -0.60
C GLU A 40 -23.08 -4.72 -1.55
N GLU A 41 -23.68 -5.02 -2.68
CA GLU A 41 -24.18 -4.00 -3.60
C GLU A 41 -25.28 -3.16 -2.91
N MET A 42 -24.99 -1.89 -2.66
CA MET A 42 -25.92 -0.92 -2.09
C MET A 42 -26.58 -0.03 -3.16
N GLY A 43 -26.56 -0.46 -4.40
CA GLY A 43 -27.10 0.23 -5.54
C GLY A 43 -26.11 0.32 -6.71
N ARG A 44 -26.59 0.85 -7.79
CA ARG A 44 -25.80 1.08 -9.00
C ARG A 44 -25.54 2.57 -9.20
N PHE A 45 -24.41 2.88 -9.79
CA PHE A 45 -24.02 4.25 -10.10
C PHE A 45 -23.53 4.36 -11.53
N ASP A 46 -23.60 5.55 -12.07
CA ASP A 46 -23.11 5.83 -13.42
C ASP A 46 -21.61 6.07 -13.36
N VAL A 47 -20.88 5.25 -14.14
CA VAL A 47 -19.44 5.38 -14.35
C VAL A 47 -19.23 6.00 -15.71
N ILE A 48 -18.55 7.12 -15.76
CA ILE A 48 -18.32 7.88 -16.98
C ILE A 48 -16.86 7.69 -17.38
N LYS A 49 -16.61 7.36 -18.63
CA LYS A 49 -15.26 7.42 -19.18
C LYS A 49 -14.79 8.87 -19.22
N ARG A 50 -13.58 9.10 -18.81
CA ARG A 50 -13.02 10.44 -18.70
C ARG A 50 -13.03 11.22 -20.02
N ASN A 51 -12.61 10.59 -21.12
CA ASN A 51 -12.50 11.23 -22.42
C ASN A 51 -13.80 11.24 -23.23
N ASP A 52 -14.85 10.62 -22.71
CA ASP A 52 -16.16 10.56 -23.36
C ASP A 52 -17.28 10.58 -22.31
N ALA A 53 -17.73 11.78 -21.98
CA ALA A 53 -18.81 11.99 -21.04
C ALA A 53 -20.17 11.41 -21.49
N SER A 54 -20.30 11.03 -22.76
CA SER A 54 -21.49 10.38 -23.29
C SER A 54 -21.47 8.86 -23.11
N ASP A 55 -20.31 8.27 -22.90
CA ASP A 55 -20.16 6.83 -22.66
C ASP A 55 -20.33 6.51 -21.17
N VAL A 56 -21.58 6.36 -20.78
CA VAL A 56 -22.00 6.07 -19.41
C VAL A 56 -22.20 4.57 -19.25
N VAL A 57 -21.50 3.97 -18.27
CA VAL A 57 -21.64 2.56 -17.91
C VAL A 57 -22.28 2.46 -16.54
N ARG A 58 -23.30 1.63 -16.40
CA ARG A 58 -23.95 1.35 -15.11
C ARG A 58 -23.11 0.38 -14.28
N GLY A 59 -22.47 0.88 -13.24
CA GLY A 59 -21.60 0.11 -12.35
C GLY A 59 -22.32 -0.40 -11.10
N SER A 60 -21.80 -1.49 -10.53
CA SER A 60 -22.20 -2.01 -9.21
C SER A 60 -21.36 -1.36 -8.11
N SER A 61 -21.97 -1.12 -6.95
CA SER A 61 -21.26 -0.67 -5.74
C SER A 61 -20.68 -1.81 -4.93
N GLN A 62 -20.85 -3.05 -5.36
CA GLN A 62 -20.26 -4.21 -4.70
C GLN A 62 -18.73 -4.11 -4.66
N ARG A 63 -18.15 -4.51 -3.53
CA ARG A 63 -16.70 -4.68 -3.38
C ARG A 63 -16.41 -6.01 -2.71
N GLN A 64 -15.42 -6.72 -3.22
CA GLN A 64 -14.94 -7.95 -2.61
C GLN A 64 -13.48 -8.15 -2.97
N GLY A 65 -12.70 -8.67 -2.03
CA GLY A 65 -11.31 -8.91 -2.32
C GLY A 65 -10.60 -9.60 -1.17
N TRP A 66 -9.36 -9.93 -1.40
CA TRP A 66 -8.52 -10.61 -0.42
C TRP A 66 -7.09 -10.08 -0.42
N LEU A 67 -6.42 -10.30 0.70
CA LEU A 67 -5.01 -9.98 0.90
C LEU A 67 -4.35 -11.17 1.60
N ALA A 68 -3.19 -11.57 1.11
CA ALA A 68 -2.29 -12.47 1.80
C ALA A 68 -0.93 -11.79 2.02
N LYS A 69 -0.39 -11.88 3.23
CA LYS A 69 0.98 -11.45 3.56
C LYS A 69 1.74 -12.60 4.20
N ALA A 70 3.01 -12.71 3.89
CA ALA A 70 3.89 -13.71 4.49
C ALA A 70 5.25 -13.09 4.85
N LEU A 71 5.83 -13.54 5.93
CA LEU A 71 7.16 -13.18 6.39
C LEU A 71 7.86 -14.44 6.91
N VAL A 72 9.12 -14.59 6.50
CA VAL A 72 10.03 -15.62 7.03
C VAL A 72 11.30 -14.93 7.52
N GLU A 73 11.70 -15.18 8.74
CA GLU A 73 12.88 -14.59 9.35
C GLU A 73 13.75 -15.67 9.99
N TYR A 74 15.05 -15.41 10.06
CA TYR A 74 16.02 -16.25 10.74
C TYR A 74 16.86 -15.40 11.70
N LYS A 75 16.84 -15.74 12.97
CA LYS A 75 17.54 -14.98 14.00
C LYS A 75 19.01 -15.39 14.08
N LEU A 76 19.88 -14.40 13.86
CA LEU A 76 21.34 -14.50 14.03
C LEU A 76 21.79 -13.59 15.19
N ASP A 77 23.01 -13.79 15.67
CA ASP A 77 23.55 -12.99 16.77
C ASP A 77 23.73 -11.51 16.41
N TRP A 78 23.96 -11.21 15.14
CA TRP A 78 24.22 -9.85 14.65
C TRP A 78 23.03 -9.18 13.96
N GLY A 79 21.94 -9.90 13.75
CA GLY A 79 20.77 -9.38 13.07
C GLY A 79 19.77 -10.46 12.66
N VAL A 80 18.64 -10.04 12.12
CA VAL A 80 17.53 -10.92 11.72
C VAL A 80 17.24 -10.76 10.25
N PRO A 81 17.94 -11.51 9.34
CA PRO A 81 17.58 -11.56 7.94
C PRO A 81 16.20 -12.19 7.75
N GLY A 82 15.47 -11.72 6.75
CA GLY A 82 14.15 -12.22 6.41
C GLY A 82 13.73 -11.89 4.99
N ALA A 83 12.76 -12.64 4.50
CA ALA A 83 12.07 -12.39 3.24
C ALA A 83 10.58 -12.21 3.52
N PHE A 84 9.94 -11.31 2.81
CA PHE A 84 8.52 -11.02 2.95
C PHE A 84 7.86 -10.81 1.60
N GLY A 85 6.56 -10.98 1.56
CA GLY A 85 5.77 -10.69 0.38
C GLY A 85 4.30 -10.51 0.72
N TRP A 86 3.58 -9.89 -0.21
CA TRP A 86 2.14 -9.75 -0.13
C TRP A 86 1.51 -9.78 -1.51
N TYR A 87 0.25 -10.09 -1.53
CA TYR A 87 -0.60 -9.97 -2.70
C TYR A 87 -2.00 -9.57 -2.24
N ALA A 88 -2.51 -8.47 -2.79
CA ALA A 88 -3.90 -8.05 -2.61
C ALA A 88 -4.61 -8.01 -3.95
N SER A 89 -5.83 -8.52 -3.99
CA SER A 89 -6.64 -8.48 -5.19
C SER A 89 -6.87 -7.06 -5.68
N GLY A 90 -6.90 -6.87 -6.99
CA GLY A 90 -7.17 -5.61 -7.68
C GLY A 90 -8.40 -5.71 -8.58
N ASP A 91 -8.78 -4.61 -9.18
CA ASP A 91 -9.91 -4.52 -10.10
C ASP A 91 -9.64 -5.29 -11.41
N ASP A 92 -10.63 -6.02 -11.89
CA ASP A 92 -10.55 -6.83 -13.14
C ASP A 92 -10.74 -5.99 -14.44
N GLY A 93 -11.16 -4.76 -14.32
CA GLY A 93 -11.43 -3.85 -15.46
C GLY A 93 -12.89 -3.83 -15.93
N ASN A 94 -13.77 -4.51 -15.22
CA ASN A 94 -15.20 -4.53 -15.49
C ASN A 94 -15.97 -3.77 -14.41
N VAL A 95 -16.31 -2.53 -14.65
CA VAL A 95 -17.04 -1.70 -13.69
C VAL A 95 -18.47 -2.16 -13.38
N LYS A 96 -19.01 -3.12 -14.16
CA LYS A 96 -20.41 -3.57 -14.01
C LYS A 96 -20.60 -4.54 -12.87
N ASN A 97 -19.57 -5.31 -12.51
CA ASN A 97 -19.61 -6.32 -11.44
C ASN A 97 -19.14 -5.78 -10.08
N GLY A 98 -18.71 -4.53 -10.02
CA GLY A 98 -18.20 -3.91 -8.80
C GLY A 98 -16.70 -3.70 -8.83
N SER A 99 -16.04 -3.97 -7.72
CA SER A 99 -14.59 -3.90 -7.59
C SER A 99 -14.09 -5.13 -6.82
N GLU A 100 -13.12 -5.81 -7.39
CA GLU A 100 -12.39 -6.94 -6.78
C GLU A 100 -11.16 -6.47 -6.00
N ARG A 101 -10.89 -5.17 -6.02
CA ARG A 101 -9.83 -4.59 -5.21
C ARG A 101 -10.17 -4.75 -3.73
N MET A 102 -9.23 -5.31 -2.95
CA MET A 102 -9.42 -5.54 -1.51
C MET A 102 -10.00 -4.29 -0.82
N PRO A 103 -11.20 -4.37 -0.21
CA PRO A 103 -11.74 -3.25 0.53
C PRO A 103 -10.88 -2.98 1.76
N SER A 104 -10.30 -1.79 1.87
CA SER A 104 -9.45 -1.40 2.98
C SER A 104 -10.18 -0.37 3.86
N ARG A 105 -10.10 -0.55 5.18
CA ARG A 105 -10.56 0.45 6.16
C ARG A 105 -9.42 1.21 6.81
N CYS A 106 -8.23 0.65 6.77
CA CYS A 106 -7.08 1.21 7.45
C CYS A 106 -5.88 1.21 6.50
N ALA A 107 -5.18 2.32 6.46
CA ALA A 107 -4.08 2.55 5.54
C ALA A 107 -2.71 2.14 6.10
N TYR A 108 -2.64 1.25 7.07
CA TYR A 108 -1.38 0.94 7.71
C TYR A 108 -0.68 -0.27 7.09
N GLY A 109 0.51 -0.03 6.56
CA GLY A 109 1.44 -1.06 6.17
C GLY A 109 2.84 -0.68 6.65
N ASN A 110 3.54 -1.60 7.32
CA ASN A 110 4.83 -1.33 7.95
C ASN A 110 5.98 -2.06 7.26
N LEU A 111 5.80 -2.52 6.03
CA LEU A 111 6.84 -3.29 5.35
C LEU A 111 7.85 -2.40 4.63
N THR A 112 7.42 -1.23 4.13
CA THR A 112 8.30 -0.31 3.41
C THR A 112 8.05 1.14 3.85
N SER A 113 8.97 2.06 3.57
CA SER A 113 8.83 3.48 3.90
C SER A 113 7.83 4.21 3.00
N PHE A 114 7.60 3.73 1.76
CA PHE A 114 6.70 4.36 0.81
C PHE A 114 5.34 3.68 0.76
N LEU A 115 5.28 2.37 0.88
CA LEU A 115 4.02 1.64 0.97
C LEU A 115 3.48 1.56 2.41
N GLY A 116 4.27 1.89 3.38
CA GLY A 116 3.92 2.01 4.79
C GLY A 116 4.88 2.98 5.46
N ASP A 117 4.62 3.38 6.68
CA ASP A 117 5.50 4.31 7.40
C ASP A 117 6.78 3.65 7.94
N GLY A 118 7.13 2.47 7.43
CA GLY A 118 8.27 1.73 7.95
C GLY A 118 8.14 1.46 9.45
N ASN A 119 9.14 1.85 10.22
CA ASN A 119 9.10 1.74 11.69
C ASN A 119 8.52 3.01 12.35
N MET A 120 8.14 4.01 11.60
CA MET A 120 7.68 5.30 12.11
C MET A 120 6.19 5.55 11.91
N ALA A 121 5.40 4.50 11.74
CA ALA A 121 3.94 4.53 11.60
C ALA A 121 3.21 5.20 12.79
N TRP A 122 3.89 5.36 13.89
CA TRP A 122 3.36 5.99 15.09
C TRP A 122 3.19 7.50 15.00
N SER A 123 3.82 8.17 14.02
CA SER A 123 3.71 9.63 13.92
C SER A 123 2.38 10.06 13.30
N PRO A 124 1.46 10.65 14.05
CA PRO A 124 0.15 11.07 13.53
C PRO A 124 0.25 12.13 12.42
N ALA A 125 1.28 12.98 12.48
CA ALA A 125 1.49 14.02 11.48
C ALA A 125 1.93 13.44 10.13
N ILE A 126 2.78 12.42 10.16
CA ILE A 126 3.24 11.72 8.96
C ILE A 126 2.09 10.87 8.40
N ASN A 127 1.38 10.15 9.26
CA ASN A 127 0.20 9.39 8.86
C ASN A 127 -0.88 10.27 8.24
N PHE A 128 -0.97 11.52 8.64
CA PHE A 128 -1.89 12.47 8.03
C PHE A 128 -1.50 12.81 6.58
N MET A 129 -0.24 12.86 6.26
CA MET A 129 0.27 13.16 4.92
C MET A 129 0.33 11.93 4.01
N ASP A 130 0.58 10.75 4.58
CA ASP A 130 0.74 9.47 3.86
C ASP A 130 -0.53 8.60 3.93
N LYS A 131 -1.69 9.21 3.88
CA LYS A 131 -2.99 8.51 4.00
C LYS A 131 -3.31 7.54 2.86
N SER A 132 -2.49 7.53 1.84
CA SER A 132 -2.67 6.68 0.66
C SER A 132 -2.06 5.28 0.77
N LEU A 133 -1.52 4.91 1.91
CA LEU A 133 -0.73 3.70 2.07
C LEU A 133 -1.59 2.49 2.44
N SER A 134 -2.14 1.86 1.45
CA SER A 134 -2.87 0.60 1.59
C SER A 134 -2.26 -0.47 0.67
N TYR A 135 -2.23 -1.71 1.12
CA TYR A 135 -1.85 -2.85 0.28
C TYR A 135 -2.88 -3.17 -0.81
N ALA A 136 -4.09 -2.63 -0.73
CA ALA A 136 -5.18 -2.93 -1.64
C ALA A 136 -4.80 -2.69 -3.10
N GLY A 137 -4.97 -3.71 -3.94
CA GLY A 137 -4.62 -3.61 -5.35
C GLY A 137 -3.12 -3.60 -5.64
N THR A 138 -2.29 -4.14 -4.73
CA THR A 138 -0.84 -4.24 -4.91
C THR A 138 -0.31 -5.64 -4.59
N TRP A 139 0.87 -5.93 -5.08
CA TRP A 139 1.66 -7.08 -4.70
C TRP A 139 3.10 -6.67 -4.49
N GLY A 140 3.86 -7.41 -3.73
CA GLY A 140 5.27 -7.15 -3.56
C GLY A 140 6.04 -8.33 -2.97
N LEU A 141 7.33 -8.30 -3.21
CA LEU A 141 8.30 -9.24 -2.67
C LEU A 141 9.54 -8.48 -2.23
N GLY A 142 10.05 -8.79 -1.05
CA GLY A 142 11.22 -8.11 -0.53
C GLY A 142 12.04 -8.95 0.43
N ALA A 143 13.20 -8.41 0.74
CA ALA A 143 14.09 -8.91 1.75
C ALA A 143 14.44 -7.81 2.75
N GLN A 144 14.71 -8.20 3.98
CA GLN A 144 15.12 -7.30 5.04
C GLN A 144 16.17 -7.93 5.93
N VAL A 145 16.95 -7.10 6.59
CA VAL A 145 17.74 -7.48 7.75
C VAL A 145 17.39 -6.49 8.86
N LYS A 146 16.83 -7.00 9.95
CA LYS A 146 16.48 -6.22 11.14
C LYS A 146 17.52 -6.40 12.24
N ASP A 147 17.46 -5.51 13.22
CA ASP A 147 18.26 -5.58 14.44
C ASP A 147 19.77 -5.68 14.19
N ILE A 148 20.25 -5.14 13.09
CA ILE A 148 21.69 -5.04 12.83
C ILE A 148 22.29 -4.11 13.88
N SER A 149 23.12 -4.64 14.77
CA SER A 149 23.72 -3.89 15.86
C SER A 149 25.19 -4.28 16.04
N PHE A 150 26.07 -3.30 15.84
CA PHE A 150 27.52 -3.41 16.08
C PHE A 150 27.98 -2.41 17.14
N VAL A 151 27.10 -1.50 17.54
CA VAL A 151 27.31 -0.47 18.55
C VAL A 151 26.17 -0.57 19.55
N GLU A 152 26.49 -0.44 20.83
CA GLU A 152 25.49 -0.45 21.91
C GLU A 152 24.42 0.62 21.66
N ASP A 153 23.17 0.28 21.94
CA ASP A 153 21.99 1.15 21.77
C ASP A 153 21.68 1.62 20.34
N LEU A 154 22.45 1.18 19.33
CA LEU A 154 22.21 1.52 17.93
C LEU A 154 21.79 0.29 17.12
N LYS A 155 20.60 0.34 16.54
CA LYS A 155 20.06 -0.71 15.68
C LYS A 155 19.73 -0.19 14.30
N HIS A 156 19.97 -1.02 13.30
CA HIS A 156 19.62 -0.70 11.92
C HIS A 156 18.67 -1.74 11.33
N VAL A 157 17.82 -1.28 10.43
CA VAL A 157 17.01 -2.12 9.53
C VAL A 157 17.29 -1.70 8.11
N VAL A 158 17.62 -2.66 7.26
CA VAL A 158 17.74 -2.48 5.80
C VAL A 158 16.65 -3.30 5.13
N ARG A 159 15.92 -2.68 4.20
CA ARG A 159 14.88 -3.35 3.39
C ARG A 159 15.06 -3.03 1.92
N VAL A 160 14.81 -4.02 1.09
CA VAL A 160 14.67 -3.87 -0.36
C VAL A 160 13.42 -4.60 -0.77
N ALA A 161 12.56 -3.94 -1.54
CA ALA A 161 11.33 -4.54 -2.03
C ALA A 161 11.05 -4.11 -3.47
N TYR A 162 10.61 -5.07 -4.28
CA TYR A 162 9.95 -4.78 -5.55
C TYR A 162 8.46 -5.01 -5.39
N TRP A 163 7.67 -4.04 -5.80
CA TRP A 163 6.22 -4.11 -5.69
C TRP A 163 5.52 -3.43 -6.87
N GLY A 164 4.27 -3.78 -7.12
CA GLY A 164 3.51 -3.26 -8.23
C GLY A 164 2.01 -3.41 -8.02
N GLY A 165 1.24 -3.11 -9.08
CA GLY A 165 -0.21 -3.18 -9.02
C GLY A 165 -0.78 -4.53 -9.41
N THR A 166 -2.01 -4.77 -8.97
CA THR A 166 -2.85 -5.89 -9.38
C THR A 166 -4.13 -5.44 -10.09
N ASN A 167 -4.34 -4.12 -10.22
CA ASN A 167 -5.51 -3.59 -10.91
C ASN A 167 -5.33 -3.67 -12.44
N SER A 168 -6.43 -3.87 -13.14
CA SER A 168 -6.44 -3.85 -14.60
C SER A 168 -6.10 -2.46 -15.14
N PRO A 169 -5.16 -2.33 -16.12
CA PRO A 169 -4.88 -1.05 -16.77
C PRO A 169 -6.10 -0.42 -17.45
N SER A 170 -7.11 -1.22 -17.81
CA SER A 170 -8.32 -0.73 -18.44
C SER A 170 -9.20 0.11 -17.50
N MET A 171 -8.98 0.05 -16.19
CA MET A 171 -9.71 0.85 -15.21
C MET A 171 -9.28 2.32 -15.19
N VAL A 172 -8.06 2.63 -15.64
CA VAL A 172 -7.52 4.00 -15.64
C VAL A 172 -8.42 4.99 -16.39
N LYS A 173 -9.08 4.54 -17.46
CA LYS A 173 -10.04 5.36 -18.24
C LYS A 173 -11.27 5.84 -17.43
N TYR A 174 -11.54 5.26 -16.29
CA TYR A 174 -12.66 5.63 -15.40
C TYR A 174 -12.23 6.47 -14.20
N MET A 175 -10.95 6.74 -14.06
CA MET A 175 -10.42 7.52 -12.94
C MET A 175 -10.51 9.02 -13.24
N ASP A 176 -10.86 9.82 -12.24
CA ASP A 176 -11.00 11.27 -12.37
C ASP A 176 -9.67 11.97 -12.62
N HIS A 177 -8.65 11.52 -11.94
CA HIS A 177 -7.29 12.02 -12.06
C HIS A 177 -6.35 10.84 -12.29
N ALA A 178 -5.48 10.97 -13.28
CA ALA A 178 -4.46 9.98 -13.58
C ALA A 178 -3.35 9.99 -12.56
N ASN A 179 -3.69 9.88 -11.37
CA ASN A 179 -2.71 9.92 -10.33
C ASN A 179 -2.78 8.60 -9.58
N ALA A 180 -1.75 7.78 -9.75
CA ALA A 180 -1.62 6.55 -8.96
C ALA A 180 -1.63 6.85 -7.45
N TRP A 181 -1.37 8.08 -7.08
CA TRP A 181 -1.36 8.62 -5.74
C TRP A 181 -2.46 9.66 -5.51
N ASP A 182 -3.63 9.49 -6.07
CA ASP A 182 -4.72 10.45 -5.87
C ASP A 182 -5.18 10.49 -4.42
N SER A 183 -4.75 11.55 -3.75
CA SER A 183 -5.08 11.82 -2.35
C SER A 183 -6.41 12.58 -2.16
N THR A 184 -7.07 13.00 -3.24
CA THR A 184 -8.20 13.92 -3.14
C THR A 184 -9.52 13.25 -2.81
N SER A 185 -9.65 11.96 -3.11
CA SER A 185 -10.97 11.32 -3.08
C SER A 185 -11.29 10.48 -1.85
N ASN A 186 -10.44 10.27 -0.94
CA ASN A 186 -10.62 9.55 0.33
C ASN A 186 -9.41 8.68 0.68
N LEU A 187 -8.51 9.23 1.21
CA LEU A 187 -7.77 9.04 2.45
C LEU A 187 -7.32 7.62 2.84
N SER A 188 -7.85 6.56 2.27
CA SER A 188 -7.58 5.19 2.75
C SER A 188 -7.35 4.17 1.65
N ASP A 189 -7.41 4.58 0.39
CA ASP A 189 -7.43 3.61 -0.70
C ASP A 189 -6.02 3.21 -1.21
N GLY A 190 -4.98 3.91 -0.79
CA GLY A 190 -3.60 3.64 -1.21
C GLY A 190 -3.34 3.94 -2.70
N PRO A 191 -2.14 3.64 -3.19
CA PRO A 191 -1.82 3.86 -4.59
C PRO A 191 -2.68 2.96 -5.48
N TYR A 192 -3.21 3.53 -6.56
CA TYR A 192 -3.89 2.76 -7.59
C TYR A 192 -2.87 2.40 -8.67
N LEU A 193 -2.20 1.27 -8.51
CA LEU A 193 -1.27 0.75 -9.49
C LEU A 193 -1.92 -0.33 -10.33
N THR A 194 -1.52 -0.40 -11.59
CA THR A 194 -2.00 -1.42 -12.53
C THR A 194 -0.98 -2.55 -12.66
N THR A 195 -1.37 -3.64 -13.31
CA THR A 195 -0.46 -4.76 -13.59
C THR A 195 0.72 -4.39 -14.49
N ASN A 196 0.72 -3.18 -15.07
CA ASN A 196 1.82 -2.66 -15.88
C ASN A 196 2.81 -1.82 -15.05
N ASP A 197 2.51 -1.56 -13.79
CA ASP A 197 3.28 -0.65 -12.94
C ASP A 197 4.15 -1.42 -11.94
N GLY A 198 5.33 -0.88 -11.67
CA GLY A 198 6.25 -1.44 -10.69
C GLY A 198 7.06 -0.37 -9.99
N MET A 199 7.58 -0.72 -8.81
CA MET A 199 8.42 0.11 -7.96
C MET A 199 9.53 -0.73 -7.36
N LEU A 200 10.75 -0.22 -7.34
CA LEU A 200 11.84 -0.80 -6.55
C LEU A 200 12.15 0.16 -5.41
N GLU A 201 12.05 -0.33 -4.21
CA GLU A 201 12.21 0.47 -3.00
C GLU A 201 13.37 -0.04 -2.14
N VAL A 202 14.17 0.89 -1.63
CA VAL A 202 15.27 0.63 -0.69
C VAL A 202 15.10 1.52 0.52
N ASN A 203 15.18 0.94 1.72
CA ASN A 203 15.02 1.65 2.99
C ASN A 203 16.17 1.34 3.95
N LEU A 204 16.62 2.37 4.66
CA LEU A 204 17.49 2.28 5.82
C LEU A 204 16.80 2.97 7.00
N ILE A 205 16.63 2.24 8.08
CA ILE A 205 16.06 2.76 9.33
C ILE A 205 17.10 2.54 10.42
N SER A 206 17.38 3.59 11.17
CA SER A 206 18.36 3.55 12.27
C SER A 206 17.70 4.07 13.53
N SER A 207 17.70 3.29 14.58
CA SER A 207 17.16 3.63 15.90
C SER A 207 18.30 3.69 16.89
N TYR A 208 18.47 4.83 17.56
CA TYR A 208 19.49 5.06 18.57
C TYR A 208 18.85 5.47 19.90
N LYS A 209 19.08 4.65 20.92
CA LYS A 209 18.62 4.91 22.27
C LYS A 209 19.60 5.87 22.96
N ILE A 210 19.24 7.16 23.01
CA ILE A 210 20.07 8.23 23.57
C ILE A 210 20.07 8.16 25.10
N TYR A 211 18.87 7.95 25.67
CA TYR A 211 18.64 7.74 27.09
C TYR A 211 17.59 6.64 27.25
N GLU A 212 17.37 6.18 28.48
CA GLU A 212 16.41 5.13 28.79
C GLU A 212 14.99 5.43 28.25
N ASN A 213 14.64 6.71 28.21
CA ASN A 213 13.34 7.23 27.79
C ASN A 213 13.39 8.13 26.55
N LEU A 214 14.54 8.24 25.88
CA LEU A 214 14.70 9.04 24.67
C LEU A 214 15.36 8.24 23.55
N GLU A 215 14.64 8.06 22.46
CA GLU A 215 15.12 7.38 21.25
C GLU A 215 15.10 8.32 20.05
N MET A 216 16.13 8.27 19.22
CA MET A 216 16.21 8.94 17.93
C MET A 216 16.05 7.90 16.83
N ASN A 217 15.11 8.14 15.93
CA ASN A 217 14.88 7.33 14.74
C ASN A 217 15.20 8.13 13.48
N VAL A 218 16.02 7.57 12.61
CA VAL A 218 16.36 8.11 11.30
C VAL A 218 15.87 7.12 10.25
N GLU A 219 15.04 7.58 9.32
CA GLU A 219 14.56 6.78 8.21
C GLU A 219 14.94 7.42 6.88
N LEU A 220 15.60 6.65 6.03
CA LEU A 220 15.94 7.00 4.66
C LEU A 220 15.28 6.01 3.71
N GLY A 221 14.62 6.51 2.69
CA GLY A 221 13.97 5.69 1.67
C GLY A 221 14.19 6.24 0.28
N TYR A 222 14.35 5.35 -0.68
CA TYR A 222 14.40 5.67 -2.10
C TYR A 222 13.51 4.71 -2.87
N VAL A 223 12.74 5.23 -3.81
CA VAL A 223 11.93 4.45 -4.72
C VAL A 223 12.24 4.80 -6.17
N ALA A 224 12.66 3.80 -6.94
CA ALA A 224 12.76 3.88 -8.38
C ALA A 224 11.39 3.57 -9.01
N ASN A 225 10.94 4.44 -9.89
CA ASN A 225 9.61 4.42 -10.46
C ASN A 225 9.59 3.77 -11.84
N PHE A 226 8.91 2.62 -11.97
CA PHE A 226 8.71 1.87 -13.20
C PHE A 226 7.25 1.91 -13.70
N MET A 227 6.48 2.93 -13.36
CA MET A 227 5.12 3.10 -13.85
C MET A 227 5.07 3.13 -15.39
N ASP A 228 4.07 2.48 -15.98
CA ASP A 228 3.88 2.44 -17.41
C ASP A 228 3.28 3.75 -17.94
N ASN A 229 4.12 4.55 -18.60
CA ASN A 229 3.69 5.80 -19.22
C ASN A 229 2.56 5.62 -20.26
N SER A 230 2.49 4.47 -20.93
CA SER A 230 1.46 4.25 -21.96
C SER A 230 0.09 4.07 -21.34
N THR A 231 0.02 3.39 -20.21
CA THR A 231 -1.22 3.24 -19.44
C THR A 231 -1.72 4.58 -18.91
N TRP A 232 -0.83 5.37 -18.33
CA TRP A 232 -1.21 6.61 -17.65
C TRP A 232 -1.36 7.80 -18.60
N LYS A 233 -0.65 7.87 -19.72
CA LYS A 233 -0.76 8.96 -20.71
C LYS A 233 -1.97 8.88 -21.63
N LYS A 234 -2.45 7.69 -21.94
CA LYS A 234 -3.52 7.52 -22.95
C LYS A 234 -4.81 8.25 -22.58
N ASP A 235 -5.08 8.37 -21.31
CA ASP A 235 -6.35 8.88 -20.80
C ASP A 235 -6.23 10.28 -20.20
N TYR A 236 -5.03 10.94 -20.30
CA TYR A 236 -4.73 12.15 -19.54
C TYR A 236 -3.97 13.22 -20.32
N ASN A 237 -4.48 13.56 -21.50
CA ASN A 237 -3.92 14.62 -22.34
C ASN A 237 -3.90 16.01 -21.68
N ASP A 238 -4.65 16.21 -20.59
CA ASP A 238 -4.82 17.54 -19.99
C ASP A 238 -3.71 17.92 -18.98
N PHE A 239 -2.83 16.98 -18.61
CA PHE A 239 -1.83 17.21 -17.56
C PHE A 239 -0.38 17.32 -18.05
N GLY A 240 -0.13 17.70 -19.28
CA GLY A 240 1.23 17.92 -19.76
C GLY A 240 2.11 16.66 -19.72
N SER A 241 3.39 16.79 -19.98
CA SER A 241 4.32 15.67 -20.00
C SER A 241 4.44 15.01 -18.61
N TYR A 242 3.88 13.84 -18.45
CA TYR A 242 4.12 12.98 -17.31
C TYR A 242 5.57 12.49 -17.38
N THR A 243 6.44 13.07 -16.60
CA THR A 243 7.81 12.55 -16.45
C THR A 243 7.83 11.60 -15.27
N LYS A 244 8.25 10.37 -15.51
CA LYS A 244 8.58 9.44 -14.42
C LYS A 244 9.63 10.08 -13.56
N GLN A 245 9.37 10.17 -12.28
CA GLN A 245 10.34 10.64 -11.29
C GLN A 245 10.48 9.58 -10.22
N ASP A 246 11.71 9.34 -9.85
CA ASP A 246 12.03 8.62 -8.64
C ASP A 246 11.74 9.51 -7.43
N ALA A 247 11.51 8.91 -6.29
CA ALA A 247 11.27 9.65 -5.07
C ALA A 247 12.23 9.19 -3.96
N TRP A 248 12.51 10.11 -3.04
CA TRP A 248 13.27 9.81 -1.84
C TRP A 248 12.58 10.39 -0.62
N LYS A 249 12.83 9.79 0.53
CA LYS A 249 12.29 10.21 1.82
C LYS A 249 13.43 10.20 2.84
N ALA A 250 13.49 11.25 3.66
CA ALA A 250 14.36 11.30 4.81
C ALA A 250 13.59 11.92 5.98
N GLN A 251 13.62 11.27 7.12
CA GLN A 251 13.02 11.80 8.33
C GLN A 251 13.84 11.45 9.56
N VAL A 252 13.80 12.35 10.56
CA VAL A 252 14.41 12.14 11.86
C VAL A 252 13.34 12.42 12.91
N VAL A 253 13.18 11.52 13.83
CA VAL A 253 12.18 11.62 14.90
C VAL A 253 12.83 11.33 16.24
N PHE A 254 12.54 12.18 17.20
CA PHE A 254 12.88 11.96 18.61
C PHE A 254 11.62 11.56 19.36
N GLN A 255 11.67 10.37 19.96
CA GLN A 255 10.58 9.83 20.75
C GLN A 255 10.96 9.85 22.21
N TYR A 256 10.17 10.55 23.02
CA TYR A 256 10.32 10.60 24.47
C TYR A 256 9.13 9.88 25.14
N GLN A 257 9.44 8.99 26.07
CA GLN A 257 8.44 8.25 26.88
C GLN A 257 8.54 8.72 28.33
N PHE A 258 7.42 9.10 28.94
CA PHE A 258 7.31 9.53 30.34
C PHE A 258 6.31 8.66 31.09
#